data_7846a1e7549338881033cb6e3fd90858
#
_entry.id   7846a1e7549338881033cb6e3fd90858
#
_cell.length_a   1.000
_cell.length_b   1.000
_cell.length_c   1.000
_cell.angle_alpha   90.00
_cell.angle_beta   90.00
_cell.angle_gamma   90.00
#
_symmetry.space_group_name_H-M   'P 1'
#
loop_
_entity.id
_entity.type
_entity.pdbx_description
1 polymer ?
#
loop_
_entity_poly.entity_id
_entity_poly.type
_entity_poly.pdbx_seq_one_letter_code
_entity_poly.pdbx_strand_id
1 'polypeptide(L)'
;MIDLHCHSTASDGSFTPTQLVSLAEECGLKALALTDHDTLDGLGEFRRADENSPVECIPGIELASQDAENSYAGYHIVGLFLGAEASEEMQRLMQRCIEAREARNLAILERLRHHGIELSLTEVESAAGGEVIGRPHIAQALVNRGVVLSIQGAFDRYLGSGKPAYVRRRLPSPETAIAAIHSMGGVAIWAHPFTRGNYTVRRIHEMAVHLKGIGLDGMEAYYALHTVTQVKNALEICEDVGLLPSGGSDFHGAVTRSIRLGVGTGKLNVPDSILADLEACRDQRASAR
;
A
#
# COMPACT_ATOMS: atom_id res chain seq x y z
N MET A 1 15.41 14.63 -2.62
CA MET A 1 14.08 14.24 -2.07
C MET A 1 13.70 12.90 -2.69
N ILE A 2 13.16 11.99 -1.91
CA ILE A 2 12.75 10.64 -2.33
C ILE A 2 11.28 10.41 -2.00
N ASP A 3 10.64 9.44 -2.69
CA ASP A 3 9.29 8.99 -2.40
C ASP A 3 9.24 7.46 -2.47
N LEU A 4 9.10 6.80 -1.32
CA LEU A 4 9.21 5.35 -1.20
C LEU A 4 7.84 4.65 -1.11
N HIS A 5 6.73 5.35 -1.48
CA HIS A 5 5.39 4.81 -1.45
C HIS A 5 4.49 5.49 -2.49
N CYS A 6 4.24 4.82 -3.61
CA CYS A 6 3.27 5.26 -4.61
C CYS A 6 2.62 4.09 -5.36
N HIS A 7 1.47 4.35 -5.98
CA HIS A 7 0.63 3.36 -6.65
C HIS A 7 0.40 3.69 -8.11
N SER A 8 0.42 2.65 -8.95
CA SER A 8 0.15 2.75 -10.38
C SER A 8 -1.21 2.17 -10.78
N THR A 9 -1.49 2.20 -12.08
CA THR A 9 -2.65 1.52 -12.68
C THR A 9 -2.61 0.00 -12.54
N ALA A 10 -1.50 -0.59 -12.11
CA ALA A 10 -1.45 -2.02 -11.79
C ALA A 10 -2.24 -2.36 -10.51
N SER A 11 -2.54 -1.38 -9.66
CA SER A 11 -3.44 -1.54 -8.51
C SER A 11 -4.61 -0.56 -8.55
N ASP A 12 -4.51 0.58 -7.88
CA ASP A 12 -5.57 1.58 -7.74
C ASP A 12 -5.09 3.03 -7.92
N GLY A 13 -3.90 3.22 -8.45
CA GLY A 13 -3.42 4.51 -8.95
C GLY A 13 -3.97 4.84 -10.34
N SER A 14 -3.79 6.09 -10.79
CA SER A 14 -4.27 6.56 -12.09
C SER A 14 -3.18 6.83 -13.11
N PHE A 15 -1.92 6.62 -12.76
CA PHE A 15 -0.76 6.76 -13.64
C PHE A 15 -0.17 5.38 -13.91
N THR A 16 0.28 5.13 -15.16
CA THR A 16 1.05 3.92 -15.44
C THR A 16 2.41 3.99 -14.75
N PRO A 17 3.09 2.83 -14.55
CA PRO A 17 4.45 2.83 -14.00
C PRO A 17 5.41 3.76 -14.75
N THR A 18 5.38 3.77 -16.07
CA THR A 18 6.19 4.68 -16.92
C THR A 18 5.86 6.14 -16.65
N GLN A 19 4.58 6.49 -16.55
CA GLN A 19 4.14 7.86 -16.26
C GLN A 19 4.58 8.32 -14.86
N LEU A 20 4.62 7.41 -13.88
CA LEU A 20 5.13 7.71 -12.53
C LEU A 20 6.61 8.05 -12.53
N VAL A 21 7.43 7.31 -13.29
CA VAL A 21 8.86 7.61 -13.44
C VAL A 21 9.04 8.99 -14.08
N SER A 22 8.35 9.28 -15.20
CA SER A 22 8.41 10.59 -15.84
C SER A 22 7.98 11.72 -14.90
N LEU A 23 6.91 11.51 -14.11
CA LEU A 23 6.46 12.49 -13.13
C LEU A 23 7.48 12.69 -12.00
N ALA A 24 8.17 11.62 -11.57
CA ALA A 24 9.23 11.72 -10.57
C ALA A 24 10.43 12.53 -11.07
N GLU A 25 10.79 12.39 -12.37
CA GLU A 25 11.79 13.23 -13.03
C GLU A 25 11.37 14.70 -13.03
N GLU A 26 10.14 14.99 -13.44
CA GLU A 26 9.58 16.35 -13.45
C GLU A 26 9.56 16.98 -12.04
N CYS A 27 9.31 16.17 -11.00
CA CYS A 27 9.34 16.59 -9.59
C CYS A 27 10.76 16.69 -9.01
N GLY A 28 11.79 16.26 -9.74
CA GLY A 28 13.19 16.27 -9.29
C GLY A 28 13.46 15.28 -8.15
N LEU A 29 12.75 14.14 -8.12
CA LEU A 29 13.02 13.08 -7.15
C LEU A 29 14.35 12.39 -7.47
N LYS A 30 15.06 11.96 -6.45
CA LYS A 30 16.26 11.13 -6.58
C LYS A 30 15.92 9.65 -6.64
N ALA A 31 14.89 9.24 -5.87
CA ALA A 31 14.40 7.87 -5.87
C ALA A 31 12.88 7.82 -5.76
N LEU A 32 12.30 6.80 -6.39
CA LEU A 32 10.88 6.48 -6.38
C LEU A 32 10.69 4.98 -6.15
N ALA A 33 9.83 4.59 -5.18
CA ALA A 33 9.41 3.21 -5.06
C ALA A 33 7.99 3.01 -5.60
N LEU A 34 7.81 2.02 -6.47
CA LEU A 34 6.49 1.54 -6.87
C LEU A 34 6.04 0.45 -5.92
N THR A 35 4.90 0.65 -5.23
CA THR A 35 4.42 -0.21 -4.15
C THR A 35 2.95 -0.60 -4.31
N ASP A 36 2.56 -1.05 -5.50
CA ASP A 36 1.19 -1.42 -5.83
C ASP A 36 0.57 -2.41 -4.83
N HIS A 37 -0.72 -2.26 -4.57
CA HIS A 37 -1.46 -3.08 -3.60
C HIS A 37 -1.59 -4.55 -4.04
N ASP A 38 -0.99 -5.46 -3.28
CA ASP A 38 -1.10 -6.92 -3.41
C ASP A 38 -0.82 -7.43 -4.85
N THR A 39 0.04 -6.75 -5.62
CA THR A 39 0.45 -7.17 -6.97
C THR A 39 1.90 -6.73 -7.29
N LEU A 40 2.55 -7.48 -8.18
CA LEU A 40 3.87 -7.17 -8.74
C LEU A 40 3.79 -6.81 -10.24
N ASP A 41 2.58 -6.75 -10.81
CA ASP A 41 2.37 -6.67 -12.27
C ASP A 41 2.93 -5.38 -12.87
N GLY A 42 2.93 -4.27 -12.12
CA GLY A 42 3.52 -2.99 -12.52
C GLY A 42 5.05 -2.99 -12.60
N LEU A 43 5.73 -3.91 -11.91
CA LEU A 43 7.20 -3.86 -11.76
C LEU A 43 7.95 -4.11 -13.06
N GLY A 44 7.40 -4.91 -13.96
CA GLY A 44 8.01 -5.16 -15.28
C GLY A 44 8.10 -3.89 -16.13
N GLU A 45 7.04 -3.08 -16.17
CA GLU A 45 7.00 -1.78 -16.84
C GLU A 45 7.88 -0.76 -16.11
N PHE A 46 7.80 -0.72 -14.78
CA PHE A 46 8.57 0.19 -13.93
C PHE A 46 10.10 0.04 -14.14
N ARG A 47 10.60 -1.20 -14.15
CA ARG A 47 12.04 -1.47 -14.40
C ARG A 47 12.49 -1.08 -15.81
N ARG A 48 11.63 -1.23 -16.82
CA ARG A 48 11.97 -0.75 -18.19
C ARG A 48 12.04 0.77 -18.27
N ALA A 49 11.21 1.47 -17.52
CA ALA A 49 11.25 2.93 -17.45
C ALA A 49 12.51 3.45 -16.75
N ASP A 50 13.04 2.70 -15.78
CA ASP A 50 14.27 3.00 -15.05
C ASP A 50 15.53 3.09 -15.95
N GLU A 51 15.63 2.27 -17.02
CA GLU A 51 16.84 2.14 -17.86
C GLU A 51 17.40 3.47 -18.40
N ASN A 52 16.57 4.50 -18.54
CA ASN A 52 16.97 5.81 -19.06
C ASN A 52 16.63 6.96 -18.11
N SER A 53 16.23 6.68 -16.90
CA SER A 53 15.82 7.68 -15.91
C SER A 53 16.98 8.10 -15.00
N PRO A 54 17.09 9.39 -14.64
CA PRO A 54 17.98 9.84 -13.57
C PRO A 54 17.43 9.53 -12.17
N VAL A 55 16.19 9.05 -12.06
CA VAL A 55 15.53 8.67 -10.80
C VAL A 55 15.84 7.22 -10.50
N GLU A 56 16.33 6.91 -9.33
CA GLU A 56 16.50 5.54 -8.87
C GLU A 56 15.14 4.88 -8.62
N CYS A 57 14.82 3.86 -9.43
CA CYS A 57 13.54 3.15 -9.37
C CYS A 57 13.63 1.92 -8.46
N ILE A 58 12.93 1.96 -7.33
CA ILE A 58 12.94 0.91 -6.31
C ILE A 58 11.72 0.01 -6.49
N PRO A 59 11.91 -1.28 -6.88
CA PRO A 59 10.80 -2.22 -6.98
C PRO A 59 10.26 -2.57 -5.61
N GLY A 60 8.94 -2.44 -5.43
CA GLY A 60 8.26 -2.67 -4.16
C GLY A 60 6.88 -3.31 -4.33
N ILE A 61 6.18 -3.42 -3.22
CA ILE A 61 4.80 -3.89 -3.10
C ILE A 61 4.21 -3.35 -1.80
N GLU A 62 2.90 -3.12 -1.74
CA GLU A 62 2.19 -2.90 -0.47
C GLU A 62 1.23 -4.05 -0.19
N LEU A 63 1.51 -4.84 0.85
CA LEU A 63 0.72 -5.99 1.28
C LEU A 63 -0.25 -5.61 2.40
N ALA A 64 -1.55 -5.75 2.15
CA ALA A 64 -2.52 -5.66 3.22
C ALA A 64 -2.46 -6.93 4.09
N SER A 65 -2.32 -6.77 5.40
CA SER A 65 -2.23 -7.87 6.35
C SER A 65 -3.07 -7.63 7.61
N GLN A 66 -3.33 -8.68 8.37
CA GLN A 66 -4.11 -8.60 9.59
C GLN A 66 -3.71 -9.67 10.58
N ASP A 67 -3.54 -9.24 11.83
CA ASP A 67 -3.33 -10.14 12.94
C ASP A 67 -4.62 -10.93 13.25
N ALA A 68 -4.52 -12.27 13.32
CA ALA A 68 -5.65 -13.14 13.61
C ALA A 68 -6.19 -12.95 15.03
N GLU A 69 -5.31 -12.68 15.99
CA GLU A 69 -5.66 -12.49 17.40
C GLU A 69 -6.20 -11.07 17.66
N ASN A 70 -5.71 -10.08 16.90
CA ASN A 70 -6.15 -8.69 17.00
C ASN A 70 -6.93 -8.27 15.74
N SER A 71 -8.15 -8.78 15.62
CA SER A 71 -8.99 -8.62 14.43
C SER A 71 -9.33 -7.17 14.07
N TYR A 72 -8.97 -6.21 14.91
CA TYR A 72 -9.17 -4.77 14.68
C TYR A 72 -7.95 -4.08 14.06
N ALA A 73 -6.75 -4.67 14.20
CA ALA A 73 -5.52 -4.12 13.63
C ALA A 73 -5.29 -4.68 12.22
N GLY A 74 -5.64 -3.91 11.20
CA GLY A 74 -5.14 -4.13 9.85
C GLY A 74 -3.84 -3.37 9.65
N TYR A 75 -2.83 -4.04 9.10
CA TYR A 75 -1.55 -3.45 8.74
C TYR A 75 -1.43 -3.35 7.22
N HIS A 76 -0.69 -2.39 6.75
CA HIS A 76 -0.10 -2.41 5.42
C HIS A 76 1.41 -2.54 5.58
N ILE A 77 1.98 -3.52 4.92
CA ILE A 77 3.41 -3.77 4.95
C ILE A 77 3.95 -3.49 3.54
N VAL A 78 4.73 -2.42 3.44
CA VAL A 78 5.45 -2.08 2.22
C VAL A 78 6.73 -2.90 2.17
N GLY A 79 6.94 -3.60 1.04
CA GLY A 79 8.21 -4.24 0.70
C GLY A 79 8.97 -3.36 -0.27
N LEU A 80 10.25 -3.08 0.00
CA LEU A 80 11.14 -2.32 -0.86
C LEU A 80 12.30 -3.21 -1.35
N PHE A 81 12.91 -2.85 -2.49
CA PHE A 81 14.07 -3.52 -3.09
C PHE A 81 13.81 -4.99 -3.47
N LEU A 82 12.62 -5.29 -3.96
CA LEU A 82 12.26 -6.64 -4.34
C LEU A 82 13.08 -7.15 -5.54
N GLY A 83 13.55 -8.40 -5.44
CA GLY A 83 14.23 -9.09 -6.54
C GLY A 83 13.38 -9.18 -7.82
N ALA A 84 14.04 -9.46 -8.95
CA ALA A 84 13.38 -9.46 -10.26
C ALA A 84 12.37 -10.61 -10.41
N GLU A 85 12.66 -11.77 -9.84
CA GLU A 85 11.80 -12.94 -9.90
C GLU A 85 11.06 -13.15 -8.59
N ALA A 86 9.75 -13.36 -8.68
CA ALA A 86 8.95 -13.65 -7.51
C ALA A 86 9.30 -15.02 -6.93
N SER A 87 9.63 -15.05 -5.65
CA SER A 87 9.84 -16.31 -4.92
C SER A 87 8.56 -17.15 -4.89
N GLU A 88 8.68 -18.47 -4.69
CA GLU A 88 7.50 -19.33 -4.53
C GLU A 88 6.61 -18.90 -3.36
N GLU A 89 7.19 -18.36 -2.30
CA GLU A 89 6.46 -17.85 -1.15
C GLU A 89 5.63 -16.62 -1.53
N MET A 90 6.23 -15.66 -2.24
CA MET A 90 5.54 -14.49 -2.75
C MET A 90 4.45 -14.86 -3.75
N GLN A 91 4.72 -15.77 -4.70
CA GLN A 91 3.72 -16.24 -5.68
C GLN A 91 2.50 -16.85 -4.99
N ARG A 92 2.74 -17.74 -4.00
CA ARG A 92 1.65 -18.33 -3.19
C ARG A 92 0.85 -17.30 -2.41
N LEU A 93 1.52 -16.27 -1.89
CA LEU A 93 0.86 -15.19 -1.19
C LEU A 93 -0.01 -14.36 -2.13
N MET A 94 0.52 -13.95 -3.31
CA MET A 94 -0.23 -13.20 -4.31
C MET A 94 -1.48 -13.95 -4.76
N GLN A 95 -1.35 -15.23 -5.07
CA GLN A 95 -2.49 -16.05 -5.47
C GLN A 95 -3.61 -16.06 -4.41
N ARG A 96 -3.24 -16.21 -3.13
CA ARG A 96 -4.22 -16.14 -2.01
C ARG A 96 -4.87 -14.76 -1.88
N CYS A 97 -4.09 -13.69 -2.11
CA CYS A 97 -4.62 -12.33 -2.08
C CYS A 97 -5.63 -12.08 -3.19
N ILE A 98 -5.37 -12.57 -4.40
CA ILE A 98 -6.27 -12.50 -5.55
C ILE A 98 -7.56 -13.25 -5.23
N GLU A 99 -7.48 -14.54 -4.87
CA GLU A 99 -8.63 -15.36 -4.53
C GLU A 99 -9.51 -14.77 -3.42
N ALA A 100 -8.87 -14.24 -2.36
CA ALA A 100 -9.57 -13.60 -1.26
C ALA A 100 -10.25 -12.28 -1.68
N ARG A 101 -9.68 -11.56 -2.65
CA ARG A 101 -10.24 -10.33 -3.21
C ARG A 101 -11.45 -10.63 -4.09
N GLU A 102 -11.35 -11.60 -4.98
CA GLU A 102 -12.44 -12.05 -5.84
C GLU A 102 -13.62 -12.56 -5.03
N ALA A 103 -13.38 -13.45 -4.06
CA ALA A 103 -14.42 -13.98 -3.17
C ALA A 103 -15.13 -12.84 -2.40
N ARG A 104 -14.38 -11.85 -1.91
CA ARG A 104 -14.96 -10.67 -1.25
C ARG A 104 -15.81 -9.85 -2.21
N ASN A 105 -15.34 -9.58 -3.44
CA ASN A 105 -16.06 -8.78 -4.41
C ASN A 105 -17.41 -9.44 -4.78
N LEU A 106 -17.40 -10.73 -5.08
CA LEU A 106 -18.63 -11.50 -5.33
C LEU A 106 -19.60 -11.44 -4.14
N ALA A 107 -19.10 -11.60 -2.92
CA ALA A 107 -19.92 -11.50 -1.72
C ALA A 107 -20.49 -10.09 -1.48
N ILE A 108 -19.78 -9.02 -1.89
CA ILE A 108 -20.30 -7.64 -1.85
C ILE A 108 -21.44 -7.49 -2.86
N LEU A 109 -21.28 -7.96 -4.10
CA LEU A 109 -22.33 -7.90 -5.14
C LEU A 109 -23.58 -8.65 -4.70
N GLU A 110 -23.43 -9.83 -4.11
CA GLU A 110 -24.54 -10.60 -3.57
C GLU A 110 -25.28 -9.85 -2.44
N ARG A 111 -24.56 -9.19 -1.52
CA ARG A 111 -25.17 -8.35 -0.48
C ARG A 111 -25.87 -7.14 -1.07
N LEU A 112 -25.31 -6.48 -2.07
CA LEU A 112 -25.97 -5.39 -2.78
C LEU A 112 -27.28 -5.85 -3.44
N ARG A 113 -27.29 -7.04 -4.06
CA ARG A 113 -28.49 -7.65 -4.64
C ARG A 113 -29.59 -7.87 -3.60
N HIS A 114 -29.25 -8.32 -2.38
CA HIS A 114 -30.21 -8.46 -1.27
C HIS A 114 -30.79 -7.10 -0.81
N HIS A 115 -30.13 -6.00 -1.12
CA HIS A 115 -30.63 -4.65 -0.88
C HIS A 115 -31.30 -4.00 -2.11
N GLY A 116 -31.65 -4.80 -3.12
CA GLY A 116 -32.33 -4.34 -4.33
C GLY A 116 -31.42 -3.62 -5.33
N ILE A 117 -30.10 -3.76 -5.19
CA ILE A 117 -29.11 -3.16 -6.08
C ILE A 117 -28.46 -4.28 -6.91
N GLU A 118 -28.90 -4.41 -8.15
CA GLU A 118 -28.30 -5.35 -9.09
C GLU A 118 -27.10 -4.68 -9.75
N LEU A 119 -25.90 -5.15 -9.47
CA LEU A 119 -24.64 -4.72 -10.05
C LEU A 119 -23.88 -5.95 -10.51
N SER A 120 -23.54 -6.01 -11.81
CA SER A 120 -22.77 -7.12 -12.38
C SER A 120 -21.27 -6.93 -12.19
N LEU A 121 -20.53 -8.04 -12.21
CA LEU A 121 -19.06 -8.00 -12.18
C LEU A 121 -18.51 -7.20 -13.38
N THR A 122 -19.08 -7.36 -14.57
CA THR A 122 -18.68 -6.65 -15.79
C THR A 122 -18.82 -5.13 -15.67
N GLU A 123 -19.84 -4.63 -14.96
CA GLU A 123 -19.97 -3.19 -14.70
C GLU A 123 -18.87 -2.69 -13.76
N VAL A 124 -18.45 -3.51 -12.80
CA VAL A 124 -17.34 -3.19 -11.89
C VAL A 124 -15.99 -3.24 -12.62
N GLU A 125 -15.77 -4.24 -13.47
CA GLU A 125 -14.60 -4.36 -14.35
C GLU A 125 -14.47 -3.15 -15.26
N SER A 126 -15.56 -2.73 -15.87
CA SER A 126 -15.60 -1.53 -16.73
C SER A 126 -15.27 -0.23 -15.96
N ALA A 127 -15.56 -0.18 -14.66
CA ALA A 127 -15.24 0.96 -13.81
C ALA A 127 -13.81 0.91 -13.25
N ALA A 128 -13.17 -0.26 -13.25
CA ALA A 128 -11.82 -0.45 -12.74
C ALA A 128 -10.73 0.05 -13.71
N GLY A 129 -10.93 -0.16 -15.01
CA GLY A 129 -9.93 0.20 -16.04
C GLY A 129 -8.60 -0.55 -15.95
N GLY A 130 -8.48 -1.54 -15.06
CA GLY A 130 -7.29 -2.33 -14.78
C GLY A 130 -7.64 -3.71 -14.20
N GLU A 131 -6.61 -4.53 -13.93
CA GLU A 131 -6.80 -5.94 -13.55
C GLU A 131 -7.24 -6.13 -12.08
N VAL A 132 -6.87 -5.22 -11.19
CA VAL A 132 -7.10 -5.36 -9.74
C VAL A 132 -8.39 -4.65 -9.30
N ILE A 133 -9.48 -5.40 -9.16
CA ILE A 133 -10.78 -4.88 -8.71
C ILE A 133 -10.81 -4.71 -7.19
N GLY A 134 -11.01 -3.46 -6.74
CA GLY A 134 -11.19 -3.09 -5.34
C GLY A 134 -12.57 -2.53 -4.99
N ARG A 135 -12.82 -2.26 -3.70
CA ARG A 135 -14.05 -1.57 -3.26
C ARG A 135 -14.25 -0.18 -3.88
N PRO A 136 -13.21 0.63 -4.15
CA PRO A 136 -13.38 1.89 -4.88
C PRO A 136 -14.02 1.71 -6.26
N HIS A 137 -13.68 0.63 -6.98
CA HIS A 137 -14.25 0.33 -8.30
C HIS A 137 -15.72 -0.09 -8.20
N ILE A 138 -16.09 -0.86 -7.16
CA ILE A 138 -17.51 -1.15 -6.85
C ILE A 138 -18.24 0.16 -6.50
N ALA A 139 -17.63 1.05 -5.73
CA ALA A 139 -18.20 2.35 -5.42
C ALA A 139 -18.40 3.21 -6.67
N GLN A 140 -17.42 3.23 -7.58
CA GLN A 140 -17.54 3.94 -8.86
C GLN A 140 -18.65 3.36 -9.74
N ALA A 141 -18.78 2.04 -9.80
CA ALA A 141 -19.87 1.39 -10.55
C ALA A 141 -21.25 1.75 -9.96
N LEU A 142 -21.38 1.87 -8.63
CA LEU A 142 -22.60 2.38 -7.99
C LEU A 142 -22.89 3.84 -8.34
N VAL A 143 -21.85 4.68 -8.47
CA VAL A 143 -21.99 6.08 -8.95
C VAL A 143 -22.42 6.10 -10.40
N ASN A 144 -21.76 5.35 -11.28
CA ASN A 144 -22.10 5.26 -12.70
C ASN A 144 -23.54 4.82 -12.94
N ARG A 145 -24.05 3.96 -12.06
CA ARG A 145 -25.44 3.47 -12.08
C ARG A 145 -26.45 4.42 -11.44
N GLY A 146 -25.98 5.51 -10.86
CA GLY A 146 -26.85 6.51 -10.21
C GLY A 146 -27.43 6.08 -8.86
N VAL A 147 -26.93 4.98 -8.26
CA VAL A 147 -27.37 4.48 -6.93
C VAL A 147 -26.92 5.45 -5.81
N VAL A 148 -25.78 6.07 -6.01
CA VAL A 148 -25.17 7.07 -5.11
C VAL A 148 -24.59 8.22 -5.93
N LEU A 149 -24.37 9.37 -5.28
CA LEU A 149 -23.86 10.57 -5.95
C LEU A 149 -22.33 10.67 -5.95
N SER A 150 -21.65 9.89 -5.12
CA SER A 150 -20.19 9.93 -4.97
C SER A 150 -19.64 8.61 -4.45
N ILE A 151 -18.34 8.38 -4.65
CA ILE A 151 -17.61 7.26 -4.07
C ILE A 151 -17.75 7.26 -2.54
N GLN A 152 -17.58 8.41 -1.89
CA GLN A 152 -17.77 8.53 -0.44
C GLN A 152 -19.20 8.13 -0.03
N GLY A 153 -20.22 8.55 -0.79
CA GLY A 153 -21.60 8.14 -0.54
C GLY A 153 -21.83 6.63 -0.65
N ALA A 154 -21.10 5.93 -1.53
CA ALA A 154 -21.14 4.48 -1.61
C ALA A 154 -20.55 3.82 -0.37
N PHE A 155 -19.42 4.32 0.15
CA PHE A 155 -18.83 3.82 1.40
C PHE A 155 -19.73 4.09 2.60
N ASP A 156 -20.29 5.28 2.72
CA ASP A 156 -21.14 5.69 3.84
C ASP A 156 -22.44 4.89 3.92
N ARG A 157 -22.99 4.50 2.78
CA ARG A 157 -24.30 3.81 2.70
C ARG A 157 -24.17 2.30 2.63
N TYR A 158 -23.16 1.74 1.92
CA TYR A 158 -23.13 0.33 1.57
C TYR A 158 -21.81 -0.39 1.87
N LEU A 159 -20.64 0.20 1.55
CA LEU A 159 -19.36 -0.51 1.45
C LEU A 159 -18.43 -0.33 2.65
N GLY A 160 -18.65 0.69 3.48
CA GLY A 160 -17.86 0.98 4.67
C GLY A 160 -18.05 -0.07 5.77
N SER A 161 -17.15 -0.08 6.75
CA SER A 161 -17.23 -1.00 7.89
C SER A 161 -18.58 -0.85 8.61
N GLY A 162 -19.23 -1.98 8.92
CA GLY A 162 -20.55 -2.02 9.55
C GLY A 162 -21.73 -1.68 8.62
N LYS A 163 -21.49 -1.41 7.34
CA LYS A 163 -22.55 -1.10 6.36
C LYS A 163 -23.10 -2.38 5.72
N PRO A 164 -24.32 -2.31 5.12
CA PRO A 164 -25.05 -3.50 4.67
C PRO A 164 -24.29 -4.42 3.71
N ALA A 165 -23.52 -3.86 2.77
CA ALA A 165 -22.77 -4.64 1.81
C ALA A 165 -21.29 -4.82 2.19
N TYR A 166 -20.88 -4.40 3.40
CA TYR A 166 -19.51 -4.60 3.87
C TYR A 166 -19.18 -6.08 4.02
N VAL A 167 -18.15 -6.53 3.33
CA VAL A 167 -17.57 -7.87 3.50
C VAL A 167 -16.10 -7.72 3.86
N ARG A 168 -15.69 -8.37 4.95
CA ARG A 168 -14.28 -8.41 5.36
C ARG A 168 -13.50 -9.33 4.43
N ARG A 169 -12.37 -8.88 3.90
CA ARG A 169 -11.44 -9.73 3.15
C ARG A 169 -10.61 -10.58 4.13
N ARG A 170 -10.34 -11.81 3.80
CA ARG A 170 -9.30 -12.59 4.48
C ARG A 170 -7.94 -12.03 4.07
N LEU A 171 -7.16 -11.63 5.03
CA LEU A 171 -5.83 -11.07 4.82
C LEU A 171 -4.77 -12.04 5.38
N PRO A 172 -3.56 -12.06 4.80
CA PRO A 172 -2.44 -12.76 5.40
C PRO A 172 -2.09 -12.16 6.77
N SER A 173 -1.40 -12.92 7.60
CA SER A 173 -0.83 -12.36 8.82
C SER A 173 0.37 -11.45 8.49
N PRO A 174 0.74 -10.51 9.38
CA PRO A 174 1.93 -9.69 9.19
C PRO A 174 3.20 -10.52 9.05
N GLU A 175 3.34 -11.64 9.79
CA GLU A 175 4.47 -12.56 9.66
C GLU A 175 4.58 -13.11 8.24
N THR A 176 3.43 -13.52 7.66
CA THR A 176 3.41 -14.06 6.29
C THR A 176 3.81 -12.99 5.27
N ALA A 177 3.33 -11.75 5.44
CA ALA A 177 3.68 -10.64 4.55
C ALA A 177 5.16 -10.28 4.65
N ILE A 178 5.70 -10.17 5.86
CA ILE A 178 7.11 -9.88 6.12
C ILE A 178 8.01 -10.99 5.55
N ALA A 179 7.69 -12.26 5.82
CA ALA A 179 8.45 -13.40 5.31
C ALA A 179 8.48 -13.42 3.77
N ALA A 180 7.35 -13.15 3.10
CA ALA A 180 7.29 -13.09 1.64
C ALA A 180 8.14 -11.95 1.07
N ILE A 181 8.15 -10.76 1.68
CA ILE A 181 9.02 -9.64 1.30
C ILE A 181 10.49 -10.05 1.46
N HIS A 182 10.84 -10.61 2.60
CA HIS A 182 12.19 -11.07 2.88
C HIS A 182 12.64 -12.17 1.91
N SER A 183 11.76 -13.09 1.53
CA SER A 183 12.10 -14.17 0.58
C SER A 183 12.55 -13.62 -0.79
N MET A 184 12.12 -12.41 -1.15
CA MET A 184 12.55 -11.68 -2.34
C MET A 184 13.79 -10.78 -2.12
N GLY A 185 14.43 -10.84 -0.96
CA GLY A 185 15.57 -9.97 -0.62
C GLY A 185 15.18 -8.57 -0.18
N GLY A 186 13.88 -8.29 -0.04
CA GLY A 186 13.34 -6.98 0.29
C GLY A 186 13.47 -6.60 1.76
N VAL A 187 13.15 -5.33 2.02
CA VAL A 187 13.03 -4.70 3.35
C VAL A 187 11.56 -4.45 3.64
N ALA A 188 11.06 -4.89 4.81
CA ALA A 188 9.66 -4.81 5.20
C ALA A 188 9.38 -3.60 6.10
N ILE A 189 8.46 -2.73 5.69
CA ILE A 189 8.15 -1.44 6.32
C ILE A 189 6.67 -1.40 6.70
N TRP A 190 6.35 -1.03 7.94
CA TRP A 190 4.96 -0.75 8.32
C TRP A 190 4.51 0.60 7.78
N ALA A 191 3.54 0.59 6.86
CA ALA A 191 3.03 1.79 6.19
C ALA A 191 2.03 2.59 7.06
N HIS A 192 2.08 3.90 6.98
CA HIS A 192 1.15 4.93 7.51
C HIS A 192 0.46 4.58 8.85
N PRO A 193 1.21 4.29 9.93
CA PRO A 193 0.71 3.70 11.17
C PRO A 193 -0.34 4.57 11.91
N PHE A 194 -0.35 5.89 11.72
CA PHE A 194 -1.28 6.80 12.39
C PHE A 194 -2.58 7.07 11.62
N THR A 195 -2.78 6.51 10.43
CA THR A 195 -3.96 6.79 9.60
C THR A 195 -5.05 5.73 9.69
N ARG A 196 -4.72 4.55 10.22
CA ARG A 196 -5.66 3.44 10.38
C ARG A 196 -6.07 3.28 11.83
N GLY A 197 -7.33 3.58 12.11
CA GLY A 197 -7.88 3.53 13.46
C GLY A 197 -7.47 4.74 14.32
N ASN A 198 -8.22 4.98 15.38
CA ASN A 198 -7.91 6.02 16.37
C ASN A 198 -6.98 5.46 17.45
N TYR A 199 -5.77 5.02 17.05
CA TYR A 199 -4.83 4.48 18.00
C TYR A 199 -4.08 5.59 18.74
N THR A 200 -3.86 5.38 20.03
CA THR A 200 -2.93 6.21 20.81
C THR A 200 -1.49 5.93 20.40
N VAL A 201 -0.58 6.88 20.63
CA VAL A 201 0.86 6.70 20.39
C VAL A 201 1.40 5.45 21.11
N ARG A 202 0.97 5.23 22.39
CA ARG A 202 1.30 4.02 23.14
C ARG A 202 0.90 2.74 22.40
N ARG A 203 -0.32 2.71 21.83
CA ARG A 203 -0.80 1.53 21.11
C ARG A 203 0.00 1.27 19.84
N ILE A 204 0.37 2.33 19.11
CA ILE A 204 1.25 2.23 17.93
C ILE A 204 2.62 1.70 18.33
N HIS A 205 3.18 2.17 19.45
CA HIS A 205 4.43 1.66 19.98
C HIS A 205 4.34 0.15 20.31
N GLU A 206 3.30 -0.29 21.04
CA GLU A 206 3.07 -1.72 21.34
C GLU A 206 2.98 -2.57 20.07
N MET A 207 2.31 -2.05 19.02
CA MET A 207 2.21 -2.71 17.71
C MET A 207 3.57 -2.75 16.99
N ALA A 208 4.36 -1.69 17.05
CA ALA A 208 5.71 -1.64 16.48
C ALA A 208 6.64 -2.67 17.14
N VAL A 209 6.61 -2.79 18.47
CA VAL A 209 7.36 -3.81 19.23
C VAL A 209 6.95 -5.21 18.79
N HIS A 210 5.66 -5.49 18.66
CA HIS A 210 5.17 -6.77 18.16
C HIS A 210 5.67 -7.06 16.73
N LEU A 211 5.51 -6.12 15.80
CA LEU A 211 5.94 -6.27 14.41
C LEU A 211 7.47 -6.44 14.32
N LYS A 212 8.25 -5.72 15.11
CA LYS A 212 9.70 -5.91 15.20
C LYS A 212 10.06 -7.32 15.64
N GLY A 213 9.33 -7.86 16.63
CA GLY A 213 9.54 -9.23 17.15
C GLY A 213 9.30 -10.33 16.10
N ILE A 214 8.51 -10.05 15.06
CA ILE A 214 8.23 -10.95 13.93
C ILE A 214 9.04 -10.59 12.67
N GLY A 215 10.02 -9.69 12.79
CA GLY A 215 11.01 -9.42 11.74
C GLY A 215 10.80 -8.14 10.93
N LEU A 216 9.91 -7.23 11.31
CA LEU A 216 9.75 -5.95 10.63
C LEU A 216 11.06 -5.14 10.67
N ASP A 217 11.44 -4.52 9.56
CA ASP A 217 12.68 -3.76 9.43
C ASP A 217 12.50 -2.27 9.72
N GLY A 218 11.39 -1.69 9.30
CA GLY A 218 11.16 -0.25 9.45
C GLY A 218 9.69 0.14 9.55
N MET A 219 9.46 1.45 9.70
CA MET A 219 8.13 2.05 9.80
C MET A 219 8.10 3.40 9.09
N GLU A 220 6.99 3.72 8.41
CA GLU A 220 6.79 5.05 7.83
C GLU A 220 6.63 6.10 8.93
N ALA A 221 7.66 6.95 9.03
CA ALA A 221 7.61 8.15 9.85
C ALA A 221 7.14 9.36 9.02
N TYR A 222 7.68 9.51 7.81
CA TYR A 222 7.36 10.60 6.91
C TYR A 222 6.25 10.16 5.95
N TYR A 223 5.01 10.57 6.24
CA TYR A 223 3.85 10.22 5.43
C TYR A 223 3.00 11.45 5.12
N ALA A 224 2.41 11.51 3.93
CA ALA A 224 1.71 12.69 3.42
C ALA A 224 0.63 13.26 4.35
N LEU A 225 -0.04 12.43 5.13
CA LEU A 225 -1.12 12.82 6.04
C LEU A 225 -0.71 12.83 7.52
N HIS A 226 0.56 12.53 7.85
CA HIS A 226 1.03 12.67 9.22
C HIS A 226 1.18 14.14 9.59
N THR A 227 0.71 14.50 10.76
CA THR A 227 1.00 15.80 11.38
C THR A 227 2.47 15.82 11.83
N VAL A 228 3.01 17.02 12.05
CA VAL A 228 4.39 17.19 12.60
C VAL A 228 4.58 16.39 13.88
N THR A 229 3.56 16.36 14.77
CA THR A 229 3.60 15.58 16.01
C THR A 229 3.65 14.07 15.73
N GLN A 230 2.89 13.58 14.75
CA GLN A 230 2.91 12.16 14.38
C GLN A 230 4.25 11.75 13.76
N VAL A 231 4.84 12.59 12.92
CA VAL A 231 6.20 12.36 12.40
C VAL A 231 7.21 12.23 13.55
N LYS A 232 7.17 13.17 14.50
CA LYS A 232 8.04 13.13 15.68
C LYS A 232 7.84 11.84 16.49
N ASN A 233 6.59 11.50 16.80
CA ASN A 233 6.27 10.28 17.56
C ASN A 233 6.71 9.01 16.81
N ALA A 234 6.57 8.97 15.47
CA ALA A 234 7.01 7.84 14.67
C ALA A 234 8.53 7.67 14.72
N LEU A 235 9.29 8.76 14.62
CA LEU A 235 10.75 8.74 14.73
C LEU A 235 11.20 8.27 16.13
N GLU A 236 10.57 8.76 17.20
CA GLU A 236 10.85 8.33 18.58
C GLU A 236 10.54 6.81 18.74
N ILE A 237 9.45 6.30 18.16
CA ILE A 237 9.13 4.87 18.16
C ILE A 237 10.18 4.08 17.38
N CYS A 238 10.59 4.56 16.20
CA CYS A 238 11.64 3.91 15.40
C CYS A 238 12.93 3.76 16.20
N GLU A 239 13.37 4.83 16.86
CA GLU A 239 14.59 4.84 17.68
C GLU A 239 14.47 3.86 18.86
N ASP A 240 13.37 3.92 19.62
CA ASP A 240 13.16 3.09 20.82
C ASP A 240 13.03 1.59 20.50
N VAL A 241 12.36 1.25 19.41
CA VAL A 241 12.12 -0.15 18.99
C VAL A 241 13.24 -0.71 18.12
N GLY A 242 14.12 0.13 17.59
CA GLY A 242 15.18 -0.24 16.64
C GLY A 242 14.64 -0.56 15.25
N LEU A 243 13.64 0.18 14.79
CA LEU A 243 13.12 0.17 13.42
C LEU A 243 13.78 1.28 12.59
N LEU A 244 13.97 1.05 11.30
CA LEU A 244 14.40 2.09 10.38
C LEU A 244 13.23 3.01 10.03
N PRO A 245 13.42 4.34 10.01
CA PRO A 245 12.42 5.23 9.47
C PRO A 245 12.31 5.07 7.95
N SER A 246 11.10 5.23 7.42
CA SER A 246 10.82 5.30 5.99
C SER A 246 9.81 6.42 5.72
N GLY A 247 9.45 6.62 4.46
CA GLY A 247 8.40 7.57 4.13
C GLY A 247 8.07 7.64 2.65
N GLY A 248 6.87 8.13 2.38
CA GLY A 248 6.35 8.31 1.03
C GLY A 248 5.05 9.08 1.01
N SER A 249 4.63 9.43 -0.19
CA SER A 249 3.40 10.22 -0.38
C SER A 249 2.13 9.38 -0.36
N ASP A 250 2.23 8.09 -0.65
CA ASP A 250 1.07 7.22 -0.91
C ASP A 250 0.22 7.79 -2.08
N PHE A 251 0.93 8.20 -3.13
CA PHE A 251 0.35 8.86 -4.29
C PHE A 251 -0.45 7.89 -5.14
N HIS A 252 -1.71 8.24 -5.42
CA HIS A 252 -2.63 7.49 -6.29
C HIS A 252 -3.11 8.32 -7.50
N GLY A 253 -2.48 9.47 -7.75
CA GLY A 253 -2.85 10.36 -8.86
C GLY A 253 -4.23 11.01 -8.69
N ALA A 254 -5.07 10.90 -9.71
CA ALA A 254 -6.39 11.55 -9.75
C ALA A 254 -7.38 11.02 -8.69
N VAL A 255 -7.13 9.84 -8.13
CA VAL A 255 -7.94 9.21 -7.08
C VAL A 255 -7.86 10.03 -5.78
N THR A 256 -6.68 10.54 -5.45
CA THR A 256 -6.44 11.36 -4.25
C THR A 256 -5.83 12.70 -4.64
N ARG A 257 -6.65 13.59 -5.20
CA ARG A 257 -6.22 14.88 -5.81
C ARG A 257 -5.44 15.81 -4.87
N SER A 258 -5.56 15.67 -3.57
CA SER A 258 -4.87 16.50 -2.58
C SER A 258 -3.43 16.05 -2.31
N ILE A 259 -3.04 14.85 -2.74
CA ILE A 259 -1.71 14.29 -2.56
C ILE A 259 -0.94 14.40 -3.88
N ARG A 260 0.27 14.92 -3.82
CA ARG A 260 1.20 15.05 -4.94
C ARG A 260 2.43 14.20 -4.70
N LEU A 261 2.97 13.60 -5.75
CA LEU A 261 4.18 12.80 -5.69
C LEU A 261 5.33 13.60 -5.06
N GLY A 262 6.08 12.99 -4.16
CA GLY A 262 7.25 13.54 -3.48
C GLY A 262 6.95 14.55 -2.37
N VAL A 263 5.84 15.27 -2.44
CA VAL A 263 5.54 16.37 -1.52
C VAL A 263 4.23 16.20 -0.73
N GLY A 264 3.49 15.12 -0.99
CA GLY A 264 2.24 14.82 -0.30
C GLY A 264 1.24 15.97 -0.41
N THR A 265 0.73 16.46 0.72
CA THR A 265 -0.12 17.66 0.79
C THR A 265 0.67 18.98 0.69
N GLY A 266 1.95 18.94 0.33
CA GLY A 266 2.87 20.08 0.18
C GLY A 266 3.83 20.28 1.35
N LYS A 267 3.85 19.37 2.33
CA LYS A 267 4.71 19.44 3.52
C LYS A 267 5.58 18.19 3.72
N LEU A 268 5.38 17.18 2.92
CA LEU A 268 6.19 15.96 2.98
C LEU A 268 7.61 16.29 2.50
N ASN A 269 8.59 15.83 3.25
CA ASN A 269 10.00 15.88 2.88
C ASN A 269 10.67 14.65 3.49
N VAL A 270 10.85 13.62 2.69
CA VAL A 270 11.55 12.40 3.10
C VAL A 270 13.07 12.64 2.93
N PRO A 271 13.87 12.55 4.01
CA PRO A 271 15.32 12.74 3.90
C PRO A 271 15.99 11.71 3.02
N ASP A 272 16.91 12.14 2.15
CA ASP A 272 17.64 11.25 1.24
C ASP A 272 18.49 10.20 2.00
N SER A 273 18.95 10.50 3.22
CA SER A 273 19.72 9.57 4.06
C SER A 273 18.97 8.28 4.41
N ILE A 274 17.62 8.32 4.44
CA ILE A 274 16.79 7.15 4.70
C ILE A 274 17.04 6.05 3.66
N LEU A 275 17.25 6.41 2.40
CA LEU A 275 17.51 5.46 1.34
C LEU A 275 18.76 4.62 1.65
N ALA A 276 19.86 5.28 2.00
CA ALA A 276 21.13 4.61 2.33
C ALA A 276 21.00 3.64 3.53
N ASP A 277 20.23 4.01 4.56
CA ASP A 277 20.00 3.18 5.73
C ASP A 277 19.18 1.91 5.36
N LEU A 278 18.16 2.06 4.50
CA LEU A 278 17.35 0.93 4.01
C LEU A 278 18.14 0.02 3.06
N GLU A 279 19.02 0.59 2.22
CA GLU A 279 19.93 -0.18 1.37
C GLU A 279 20.92 -0.99 2.20
N ALA A 280 21.50 -0.40 3.24
CA ALA A 280 22.39 -1.11 4.15
C ALA A 280 21.68 -2.28 4.86
N CYS A 281 20.42 -2.12 5.23
CA CYS A 281 19.60 -3.19 5.80
C CYS A 281 19.40 -4.35 4.79
N ARG A 282 19.05 -4.03 3.53
CA ARG A 282 18.94 -5.00 2.43
C ARG A 282 20.24 -5.79 2.26
N ASP A 283 21.38 -5.09 2.19
CA ASP A 283 22.69 -5.70 1.91
C ASP A 283 23.16 -6.60 3.06
N GLN A 284 22.92 -6.22 4.32
CA GLN A 284 23.14 -7.05 5.47
C GLN A 284 22.32 -8.35 5.42
N ARG A 285 21.06 -8.27 5.01
CA ARG A 285 20.19 -9.44 4.84
C ARG A 285 20.67 -10.36 3.72
N ALA A 286 21.10 -9.80 2.59
CA ALA A 286 21.66 -10.55 1.49
C ALA A 286 22.94 -11.32 1.89
N SER A 287 23.76 -10.72 2.75
CA SER A 287 25.01 -11.31 3.24
C SER A 287 24.80 -12.41 4.30
N ALA A 288 23.62 -12.46 4.94
CA ALA A 288 23.28 -13.44 5.97
C ALA A 288 22.62 -14.73 5.44
N ARG A 289 22.35 -14.78 4.13
CA ARG A 289 21.80 -15.93 3.38
C ARG A 289 22.89 -16.78 2.76
#